data_7ed1f2ff01792d64b65e4ee8a05c340c
#
_entry.id   7ed1f2ff01792d64b65e4ee8a05c340c
#
_cell.length_a   1.000
_cell.length_b   1.000
_cell.length_c   1.000
_cell.angle_alpha   90.00
_cell.angle_beta   90.00
_cell.angle_gamma   90.00
#
_symmetry.space_group_name_H-M   'P 1'
#
loop_
_entity.id
_entity.type
_entity.pdbx_description
1 polymer ?
#
loop_
_entity_poly.entity_id
_entity_poly.type
_entity_poly.pdbx_seq_one_letter_code
_entity_poly.pdbx_strand_id
1 'polypeptide(L)'
;MAKKKQLAAIIHLGSERVTMQLIEYTDLYAVTILDEASQTVRLGEETFKTGRISTETMRALIDILKGFRRLMKDYGIKDYVLEATTAVREARNRTFFLDQVLVKTGFVMDVINLPQEIFRKIASLSYHLESHKKKVEHKGGHLLVDLSSGAMGFTYVRRGEMEYQQNLHVGLIRMKEYFTRNEQSSIHFGEALREYIRANLFPVMQELENKPVESMFISGVESSYLPRILKKKPDKKGLIKVGAGDLEEILLRLRSLSPRQLTKVYALSEEEADLVLPAATLYEELIRAAGSPFVYIVTNRFIDGIRALYIARQKDPAFMAYMQSIQMSQIRGVARRFGTNLVHVGLVADLCEAIFKTVAKSEGLDGADLHLLRAAALLHGVGKFFSLRAGKLYNYELI
;
A
#
# COMPACT_ATOMS: atom_id res chain seq x y z
N MET A 1 -4.79 18.81 32.38
CA MET A 1 -4.80 17.37 32.70
C MET A 1 -3.83 16.65 31.77
N ALA A 2 -2.92 15.84 32.30
CA ALA A 2 -2.04 15.02 31.46
C ALA A 2 -2.90 14.05 30.65
N LYS A 3 -2.68 13.98 29.32
CA LYS A 3 -3.38 13.01 28.45
C LYS A 3 -3.07 11.60 28.94
N LYS A 4 -4.09 10.77 29.14
CA LYS A 4 -3.92 9.38 29.59
C LYS A 4 -3.19 8.59 28.50
N LYS A 5 -2.08 7.97 28.86
CA LYS A 5 -1.34 7.05 28.01
C LYS A 5 -2.18 5.80 27.74
N GLN A 6 -2.17 5.34 26.51
CA GLN A 6 -2.84 4.12 26.06
C GLN A 6 -1.81 3.18 25.44
N LEU A 7 -2.06 1.89 25.55
CA LEU A 7 -1.21 0.83 25.02
C LEU A 7 -1.96 0.05 23.94
N ALA A 8 -1.28 -0.33 22.88
CA ALA A 8 -1.84 -1.19 21.85
C ALA A 8 -0.76 -2.02 21.15
N ALA A 9 -1.17 -3.12 20.51
CA ALA A 9 -0.34 -3.88 19.60
C ALA A 9 -0.82 -3.68 18.16
N ILE A 10 0.07 -3.30 17.27
CA ILE A 10 -0.18 -3.17 15.85
C ILE A 10 0.51 -4.33 15.16
N ILE A 11 -0.26 -5.18 14.47
CA ILE A 11 0.27 -6.42 13.88
C ILE A 11 -0.07 -6.43 12.38
N HIS A 12 0.94 -6.69 11.57
CA HIS A 12 0.80 -6.83 10.12
C HIS A 12 1.35 -8.17 9.67
N LEU A 13 0.51 -8.95 8.98
CA LEU A 13 0.90 -10.17 8.26
C LEU A 13 0.99 -9.85 6.76
N GLY A 14 2.21 -9.62 6.29
CA GLY A 14 2.53 -9.45 4.88
C GLY A 14 2.87 -10.76 4.18
N SER A 15 3.25 -10.67 2.90
CA SER A 15 3.64 -11.84 2.09
C SER A 15 4.98 -12.43 2.49
N GLU A 16 5.91 -11.61 3.00
CA GLU A 16 7.28 -12.02 3.33
C GLU A 16 7.58 -11.95 4.82
N ARG A 17 6.78 -11.20 5.57
CA ARG A 17 7.08 -10.88 6.96
C ARG A 17 5.82 -10.70 7.79
N VAL A 18 5.88 -11.16 9.03
CA VAL A 18 4.92 -10.79 10.07
C VAL A 18 5.63 -9.88 11.08
N THR A 19 5.01 -8.75 11.40
CA THR A 19 5.58 -7.74 12.30
C THR A 19 4.56 -7.32 13.33
N MET A 20 4.98 -7.16 14.58
CA MET A 20 4.21 -6.57 15.66
C MET A 20 4.98 -5.41 16.27
N GLN A 21 4.30 -4.27 16.45
CA GLN A 21 4.76 -3.15 17.27
C GLN A 21 3.90 -3.06 18.52
N LEU A 22 4.53 -3.01 19.68
CA LEU A 22 3.90 -2.65 20.95
C LEU A 22 4.10 -1.15 21.15
N ILE A 23 3.01 -0.40 21.30
CA ILE A 23 3.05 1.06 21.33
C ILE A 23 2.41 1.62 22.59
N GLU A 24 2.98 2.72 23.08
CA GLU A 24 2.37 3.64 24.02
C GLU A 24 2.06 4.95 23.28
N TYR A 25 0.85 5.48 23.42
CA TYR A 25 0.46 6.71 22.74
C TYR A 25 -0.49 7.57 23.58
N THR A 26 -0.47 8.87 23.33
CA THR A 26 -1.42 9.85 23.87
C THR A 26 -2.21 10.55 22.77
N ASP A 27 -1.60 10.73 21.61
CA ASP A 27 -2.20 11.26 20.38
C ASP A 27 -1.45 10.72 19.15
N LEU A 28 -1.85 11.15 17.95
CA LEU A 28 -1.33 10.63 16.67
C LEU A 28 0.19 10.78 16.53
N TYR A 29 0.76 11.87 17.05
CA TYR A 29 2.20 12.19 16.92
C TYR A 29 3.02 11.98 18.19
N ALA A 30 2.35 11.66 19.30
CA ALA A 30 3.00 11.31 20.57
C ALA A 30 2.91 9.79 20.79
N VAL A 31 3.74 9.07 20.04
CA VAL A 31 3.79 7.60 20.03
C VAL A 31 5.19 7.14 20.36
N THR A 32 5.30 6.21 21.29
CA THR A 32 6.54 5.48 21.63
C THR A 32 6.37 4.03 21.25
N ILE A 33 7.27 3.49 20.46
CA ILE A 33 7.38 2.04 20.22
C ILE A 33 8.11 1.45 21.42
N LEU A 34 7.39 0.67 22.23
CA LEU A 34 7.93 0.01 23.41
C LEU A 34 8.78 -1.21 23.02
N ASP A 35 8.30 -1.96 22.03
CA ASP A 35 8.98 -3.14 21.51
C ASP A 35 8.51 -3.43 20.08
N GLU A 36 9.35 -4.12 19.33
CA GLU A 36 9.04 -4.56 17.96
C GLU A 36 9.57 -5.98 17.73
N ALA A 37 8.69 -6.87 17.36
CA ALA A 37 9.02 -8.22 16.94
C ALA A 37 8.67 -8.43 15.47
N SER A 38 9.60 -8.99 14.70
CA SER A 38 9.41 -9.26 13.27
C SER A 38 10.05 -10.59 12.87
N GLN A 39 9.31 -11.37 12.08
CA GLN A 39 9.81 -12.64 11.55
C GLN A 39 9.54 -12.77 10.05
N THR A 40 10.52 -13.28 9.33
CA THR A 40 10.37 -13.59 7.90
C THR A 40 9.50 -14.83 7.76
N VAL A 41 8.56 -14.78 6.81
CA VAL A 41 7.66 -15.87 6.43
C VAL A 41 7.62 -15.94 4.91
N ARG A 42 7.58 -17.15 4.33
CA ARG A 42 7.53 -17.31 2.86
C ARG A 42 6.11 -17.53 2.35
N LEU A 43 5.17 -16.81 2.97
CA LEU A 43 3.75 -16.96 2.71
C LEU A 43 3.39 -16.55 1.26
N GLY A 44 4.01 -15.50 0.74
CA GLY A 44 3.77 -15.03 -0.62
C GLY A 44 4.25 -16.01 -1.68
N GLU A 45 5.48 -16.52 -1.55
CA GLU A 45 6.04 -17.50 -2.50
C GLU A 45 5.14 -18.75 -2.61
N GLU A 46 4.67 -19.26 -1.49
CA GLU A 46 3.80 -20.41 -1.46
C GLU A 46 2.42 -20.12 -2.05
N THR A 47 1.77 -19.03 -1.59
CA THR A 47 0.39 -18.72 -1.96
C THR A 47 0.29 -18.32 -3.44
N PHE A 48 1.22 -17.52 -3.95
CA PHE A 48 1.19 -17.07 -5.34
C PHE A 48 1.44 -18.23 -6.32
N LYS A 49 2.21 -19.23 -5.90
CA LYS A 49 2.51 -20.40 -6.71
C LYS A 49 1.44 -21.49 -6.63
N THR A 50 0.93 -21.78 -5.43
CA THR A 50 0.02 -22.91 -5.20
C THR A 50 -1.45 -22.50 -5.06
N GLY A 51 -1.70 -21.23 -4.77
CA GLY A 51 -3.02 -20.69 -4.42
C GLY A 51 -3.47 -21.10 -3.01
N ARG A 52 -2.61 -21.63 -2.15
CA ARG A 52 -2.96 -22.14 -0.83
C ARG A 52 -1.83 -21.91 0.18
N ILE A 53 -2.21 -21.83 1.45
CA ILE A 53 -1.28 -21.83 2.59
C ILE A 53 -1.14 -23.27 3.07
N SER A 54 0.08 -23.83 3.13
CA SER A 54 0.31 -25.20 3.61
C SER A 54 0.06 -25.32 5.11
N THR A 55 -0.12 -26.57 5.55
CA THR A 55 -0.28 -26.86 6.99
C THR A 55 0.98 -26.49 7.78
N GLU A 56 2.15 -26.65 7.18
CA GLU A 56 3.43 -26.29 7.79
C GLU A 56 3.54 -24.77 8.00
N THR A 57 3.31 -23.99 6.97
CA THR A 57 3.29 -22.51 7.04
C THR A 57 2.23 -22.01 8.01
N MET A 58 1.03 -22.62 8.03
CA MET A 58 0.00 -22.28 9.03
C MET A 58 0.47 -22.51 10.46
N ARG A 59 1.11 -23.66 10.74
CA ARG A 59 1.64 -23.97 12.08
C ARG A 59 2.68 -22.96 12.49
N ALA A 60 3.65 -22.67 11.62
CA ALA A 60 4.70 -21.70 11.88
C ALA A 60 4.13 -20.30 12.21
N LEU A 61 3.16 -19.82 11.40
CA LEU A 61 2.49 -18.54 11.63
C LEU A 61 1.71 -18.51 12.95
N ILE A 62 1.01 -19.59 13.27
CA ILE A 62 0.26 -19.70 14.54
C ILE A 62 1.23 -19.66 15.73
N ASP A 63 2.38 -20.30 15.65
CA ASP A 63 3.37 -20.31 16.75
C ASP A 63 4.03 -18.93 16.92
N ILE A 64 4.29 -18.21 15.82
CA ILE A 64 4.71 -16.80 15.87
C ILE A 64 3.63 -15.95 16.58
N LEU A 65 2.37 -16.07 16.16
CA LEU A 65 1.26 -15.31 16.75
C LEU A 65 1.03 -15.64 18.23
N LYS A 66 1.24 -16.88 18.66
CA LYS A 66 1.25 -17.25 20.09
C LYS A 66 2.38 -16.54 20.84
N GLY A 67 3.57 -16.42 20.20
CA GLY A 67 4.68 -15.64 20.73
C GLY A 67 4.30 -14.18 20.93
N PHE A 68 3.64 -13.57 19.92
CA PHE A 68 3.12 -12.20 20.00
C PHE A 68 2.09 -12.02 21.12
N ARG A 69 1.19 -12.99 21.29
CA ARG A 69 0.20 -12.95 22.40
C ARG A 69 0.87 -13.01 23.77
N ARG A 70 1.95 -13.78 23.93
CA ARG A 70 2.74 -13.80 25.17
C ARG A 70 3.40 -12.45 25.41
N LEU A 71 4.07 -11.90 24.41
CA LEU A 71 4.72 -10.60 24.52
C LEU A 71 3.72 -9.48 24.89
N MET A 72 2.54 -9.46 24.25
CA MET A 72 1.47 -8.52 24.64
C MET A 72 1.06 -8.67 26.12
N LYS A 73 0.97 -9.91 26.61
CA LYS A 73 0.65 -10.20 28.01
C LYS A 73 1.71 -9.67 28.97
N ASP A 74 2.99 -9.86 28.62
CA ASP A 74 4.13 -9.40 29.43
C ASP A 74 4.15 -7.87 29.56
N TYR A 75 3.70 -7.15 28.54
CA TYR A 75 3.53 -5.69 28.56
C TYR A 75 2.16 -5.22 29.06
N GLY A 76 1.27 -6.14 29.47
CA GLY A 76 -0.08 -5.80 29.93
C GLY A 76 -1.02 -5.24 28.85
N ILE A 77 -0.72 -5.49 27.57
CA ILE A 77 -1.45 -4.97 26.42
C ILE A 77 -2.60 -5.91 26.06
N LYS A 78 -3.82 -5.35 25.96
CA LYS A 78 -5.03 -6.09 25.55
C LYS A 78 -5.54 -5.65 24.18
N ASP A 79 -5.44 -4.36 23.87
CA ASP A 79 -5.94 -3.78 22.65
C ASP A 79 -4.97 -4.06 21.49
N TYR A 80 -5.51 -4.47 20.36
CA TYR A 80 -4.70 -4.78 19.18
C TYR A 80 -5.47 -4.55 17.89
N VAL A 81 -4.72 -4.43 16.80
CA VAL A 81 -5.17 -4.63 15.42
C VAL A 81 -4.24 -5.63 14.75
N LEU A 82 -4.82 -6.60 14.05
CA LEU A 82 -4.09 -7.58 13.25
C LEU A 82 -4.66 -7.58 11.84
N GLU A 83 -3.90 -7.04 10.89
CA GLU A 83 -4.27 -6.97 9.49
C GLU A 83 -3.38 -7.88 8.64
N ALA A 84 -4.01 -8.64 7.73
CA ALA A 84 -3.34 -9.45 6.72
C ALA A 84 -3.62 -8.91 5.32
N THR A 85 -2.65 -9.05 4.42
CA THR A 85 -2.70 -8.49 3.07
C THR A 85 -2.72 -9.57 1.98
N THR A 86 -2.15 -9.30 0.83
CA THR A 86 -2.30 -10.03 -0.44
C THR A 86 -2.17 -11.55 -0.32
N ALA A 87 -1.14 -12.08 0.35
CA ALA A 87 -0.91 -13.52 0.38
C ALA A 87 -2.04 -14.29 1.10
N VAL A 88 -2.57 -13.74 2.20
CA VAL A 88 -3.73 -14.35 2.88
C VAL A 88 -5.00 -14.12 2.07
N ARG A 89 -5.17 -12.91 1.51
CA ARG A 89 -6.36 -12.56 0.72
C ARG A 89 -6.56 -13.49 -0.48
N GLU A 90 -5.49 -13.87 -1.17
CA GLU A 90 -5.52 -14.71 -2.36
C GLU A 90 -5.55 -16.21 -2.05
N ALA A 91 -5.28 -16.62 -0.82
CA ALA A 91 -5.29 -18.03 -0.45
C ALA A 91 -6.71 -18.63 -0.51
N ARG A 92 -6.91 -19.70 -1.30
CA ARG A 92 -8.19 -20.40 -1.43
C ARG A 92 -8.67 -21.00 -0.10
N ASN A 93 -7.75 -21.33 0.81
CA ASN A 93 -8.04 -21.87 2.12
C ASN A 93 -7.93 -20.82 3.26
N ARG A 94 -8.08 -19.53 2.92
CA ARG A 94 -7.99 -18.43 3.89
C ARG A 94 -8.96 -18.57 5.06
N THR A 95 -10.21 -18.96 4.79
CA THR A 95 -11.23 -19.11 5.85
C THR A 95 -10.80 -20.13 6.90
N PHE A 96 -10.28 -21.26 6.48
CA PHE A 96 -9.72 -22.28 7.39
C PHE A 96 -8.53 -21.72 8.18
N PHE A 97 -7.63 -20.99 7.51
CA PHE A 97 -6.48 -20.37 8.19
C PHE A 97 -6.93 -19.37 9.27
N LEU A 98 -7.89 -18.49 8.96
CA LEU A 98 -8.44 -17.51 9.91
C LEU A 98 -9.07 -18.19 11.12
N ASP A 99 -9.84 -19.25 10.91
CA ASP A 99 -10.43 -20.06 11.97
C ASP A 99 -9.34 -20.67 12.88
N GLN A 100 -8.31 -21.28 12.29
CA GLN A 100 -7.19 -21.83 13.05
C GLN A 100 -6.43 -20.77 13.86
N VAL A 101 -6.25 -19.56 13.31
CA VAL A 101 -5.65 -18.43 14.03
C VAL A 101 -6.50 -18.04 15.23
N LEU A 102 -7.81 -17.86 15.02
CA LEU A 102 -8.74 -17.49 16.08
C LEU A 102 -8.75 -18.54 17.21
N VAL A 103 -8.96 -19.80 16.86
CA VAL A 103 -9.08 -20.89 17.86
C VAL A 103 -7.78 -21.09 18.64
N LYS A 104 -6.62 -21.00 17.99
CA LYS A 104 -5.33 -21.33 18.61
C LYS A 104 -4.62 -20.17 19.28
N THR A 105 -4.94 -18.92 18.91
CA THR A 105 -4.26 -17.73 19.42
C THR A 105 -5.19 -16.72 20.08
N GLY A 106 -6.49 -16.83 19.84
CA GLY A 106 -7.48 -15.82 20.25
C GLY A 106 -7.37 -14.50 19.47
N PHE A 107 -6.58 -14.43 18.41
CA PHE A 107 -6.54 -13.24 17.54
C PHE A 107 -7.66 -13.28 16.50
N VAL A 108 -8.39 -12.18 16.38
CA VAL A 108 -9.23 -11.90 15.21
C VAL A 108 -8.32 -11.20 14.19
N MET A 109 -8.19 -11.81 13.01
CA MET A 109 -7.38 -11.28 11.91
C MET A 109 -8.29 -10.69 10.85
N ASP A 110 -8.09 -9.41 10.52
CA ASP A 110 -8.78 -8.74 9.42
C ASP A 110 -7.98 -8.89 8.13
N VAL A 111 -8.59 -9.48 7.10
CA VAL A 111 -7.97 -9.62 5.78
C VAL A 111 -8.44 -8.47 4.92
N ILE A 112 -7.61 -7.45 4.82
CA ILE A 112 -7.96 -6.22 4.11
C ILE A 112 -7.96 -6.42 2.60
N ASN A 113 -8.89 -5.74 1.93
CA ASN A 113 -8.97 -5.70 0.47
C ASN A 113 -7.92 -4.72 -0.11
N LEU A 114 -7.78 -4.74 -1.43
CA LEU A 114 -6.76 -3.91 -2.10
C LEU A 114 -6.98 -2.40 -1.90
N PRO A 115 -8.18 -1.82 -2.04
CA PRO A 115 -8.43 -0.42 -1.70
C PRO A 115 -8.06 -0.06 -0.26
N GLN A 116 -8.35 -0.93 0.70
CA GLN A 116 -7.98 -0.74 2.09
C GLN A 116 -6.46 -0.79 2.28
N GLU A 117 -5.76 -1.68 1.59
CA GLU A 117 -4.29 -1.76 1.60
C GLU A 117 -3.67 -0.45 1.11
N ILE A 118 -4.15 0.07 -0.03
CA ILE A 118 -3.71 1.35 -0.58
C ILE A 118 -3.96 2.50 0.40
N PHE A 119 -5.13 2.50 1.04
CA PHE A 119 -5.49 3.50 2.03
C PHE A 119 -4.50 3.53 3.21
N ARG A 120 -4.00 2.35 3.69
CA ARG A 120 -2.96 2.26 4.73
C ARG A 120 -1.63 2.83 4.24
N LYS A 121 -1.24 2.54 3.00
CA LYS A 121 -0.01 3.07 2.40
C LYS A 121 -0.05 4.60 2.30
N ILE A 122 -1.15 5.15 1.84
CA ILE A 122 -1.37 6.60 1.78
C ILE A 122 -1.37 7.19 3.20
N ALA A 123 -1.98 6.52 4.18
CA ALA A 123 -1.99 6.96 5.57
C ALA A 123 -0.57 6.99 6.17
N SER A 124 0.27 6.00 5.87
CA SER A 124 1.67 5.99 6.29
C SER A 124 2.41 7.22 5.76
N LEU A 125 2.32 7.48 4.46
CA LEU A 125 2.96 8.64 3.84
C LEU A 125 2.39 9.96 4.39
N SER A 126 1.08 10.08 4.48
CA SER A 126 0.40 11.28 4.98
C SER A 126 0.73 11.59 6.44
N TYR A 127 0.88 10.56 7.26
CA TYR A 127 1.31 10.68 8.65
C TYR A 127 2.71 11.28 8.74
N HIS A 128 3.69 10.74 8.02
CA HIS A 128 5.07 11.20 8.06
C HIS A 128 5.26 12.58 7.41
N LEU A 129 4.51 12.89 6.37
CA LEU A 129 4.53 14.21 5.74
C LEU A 129 3.75 15.27 6.53
N GLU A 130 2.98 14.87 7.54
CA GLU A 130 2.00 15.74 8.23
C GLU A 130 1.07 16.49 7.25
N SER A 131 0.66 15.80 6.19
CA SER A 131 -0.01 16.41 5.04
C SER A 131 -1.30 17.14 5.41
N HIS A 132 -2.03 16.66 6.44
CA HIS A 132 -3.26 17.30 6.90
C HIS A 132 -3.04 18.66 7.60
N LYS A 133 -1.80 18.95 8.04
CA LYS A 133 -1.42 20.23 8.67
C LYS A 133 -0.96 21.28 7.65
N LYS A 134 -0.72 20.87 6.42
CA LYS A 134 -0.19 21.73 5.36
C LYS A 134 -1.20 21.87 4.24
N LYS A 135 -1.51 23.11 3.83
CA LYS A 135 -2.12 23.33 2.53
C LYS A 135 -1.08 23.00 1.47
N VAL A 136 -1.30 21.93 0.71
CA VAL A 136 -0.41 21.53 -0.37
C VAL A 136 -0.65 22.43 -1.56
N GLU A 137 0.16 23.47 -1.71
CA GLU A 137 0.15 24.40 -2.87
C GLU A 137 1.05 23.94 -4.02
N HIS A 138 1.36 22.65 -4.10
CA HIS A 138 2.20 22.16 -5.20
C HIS A 138 1.43 22.18 -6.51
N LYS A 139 1.91 22.99 -7.47
CA LYS A 139 1.34 23.10 -8.82
C LYS A 139 1.69 21.90 -9.70
N GLY A 140 2.76 21.19 -9.37
CA GLY A 140 3.26 20.02 -10.09
C GLY A 140 2.54 18.73 -9.75
N GLY A 141 2.72 17.71 -10.58
CA GLY A 141 2.22 16.37 -10.37
C GLY A 141 3.22 15.51 -9.59
N HIS A 142 2.71 14.65 -8.73
CA HIS A 142 3.51 13.72 -7.95
C HIS A 142 3.06 12.29 -8.26
N LEU A 143 3.99 11.43 -8.64
CA LEU A 143 3.75 10.02 -8.89
C LEU A 143 4.25 9.20 -7.70
N LEU A 144 3.35 8.54 -7.00
CA LEU A 144 3.69 7.53 -6.00
C LEU A 144 3.66 6.16 -6.67
N VAL A 145 4.78 5.45 -6.59
CA VAL A 145 4.94 4.06 -7.02
C VAL A 145 5.20 3.22 -5.78
N ASP A 146 4.31 2.30 -5.50
CA ASP A 146 4.42 1.38 -4.38
C ASP A 146 4.61 -0.04 -4.90
N LEU A 147 5.77 -0.61 -4.63
CA LEU A 147 6.15 -1.93 -5.11
C LEU A 147 6.14 -2.93 -3.95
N SER A 148 5.29 -3.93 -4.07
CA SER A 148 5.23 -5.05 -3.12
C SER A 148 5.58 -6.37 -3.80
N SER A 149 5.68 -7.42 -3.01
CA SER A 149 5.95 -8.78 -3.51
C SER A 149 4.93 -9.26 -4.54
N GLY A 150 3.67 -8.90 -4.38
CA GLY A 150 2.55 -9.40 -5.21
C GLY A 150 1.92 -8.39 -6.16
N ALA A 151 2.17 -7.08 -5.99
CA ALA A 151 1.49 -6.05 -6.76
C ALA A 151 2.33 -4.77 -6.88
N MET A 152 2.01 -3.95 -7.88
CA MET A 152 2.50 -2.57 -8.02
C MET A 152 1.32 -1.62 -7.97
N GLY A 153 1.44 -0.57 -7.16
CA GLY A 153 0.47 0.52 -7.09
C GLY A 153 1.03 1.80 -7.69
N PHE A 154 0.22 2.48 -8.48
CA PHE A 154 0.52 3.78 -9.06
C PHE A 154 -0.53 4.78 -8.61
N THR A 155 -0.10 5.90 -8.08
CA THR A 155 -0.99 6.99 -7.67
C THR A 155 -0.40 8.30 -8.15
N TYR A 156 -1.13 9.02 -8.99
CA TYR A 156 -0.74 10.34 -9.46
C TYR A 156 -1.64 11.40 -8.82
N VAL A 157 -0.99 12.34 -8.14
CA VAL A 157 -1.66 13.43 -7.43
C VAL A 157 -1.19 14.76 -8.01
N ARG A 158 -2.13 15.65 -8.35
CA ARG A 158 -1.83 17.00 -8.79
C ARG A 158 -2.76 17.99 -8.11
N ARG A 159 -2.24 19.09 -7.61
CA ARG A 159 -3.01 20.14 -6.89
C ARG A 159 -3.81 19.59 -5.69
N GLY A 160 -3.29 18.56 -5.03
CA GLY A 160 -3.97 17.91 -3.91
C GLY A 160 -5.10 16.96 -4.31
N GLU A 161 -5.39 16.80 -5.60
CA GLU A 161 -6.37 15.85 -6.10
C GLU A 161 -5.68 14.61 -6.68
N MET A 162 -6.24 13.45 -6.42
CA MET A 162 -5.82 12.20 -7.03
C MET A 162 -6.46 12.08 -8.42
N GLU A 163 -5.66 12.30 -9.46
CA GLU A 163 -6.13 12.25 -10.84
C GLU A 163 -6.10 10.86 -11.44
N TYR A 164 -5.19 9.99 -10.94
CA TYR A 164 -5.05 8.64 -11.45
C TYR A 164 -4.59 7.70 -10.34
N GLN A 165 -5.14 6.50 -10.36
CA GLN A 165 -4.70 5.38 -9.55
C GLN A 165 -4.91 4.08 -10.28
N GLN A 166 -3.91 3.23 -10.27
CA GLN A 166 -3.98 1.87 -10.80
C GLN A 166 -3.14 0.93 -9.97
N ASN A 167 -3.60 -0.32 -9.87
CA ASN A 167 -2.82 -1.41 -9.31
C ASN A 167 -2.69 -2.49 -10.37
N LEU A 168 -1.46 -2.96 -10.51
CA LEU A 168 -1.13 -4.11 -11.34
C LEU A 168 -0.84 -5.29 -10.43
N HIS A 169 -1.43 -6.44 -10.72
CA HIS A 169 -1.16 -7.69 -10.01
C HIS A 169 0.18 -8.31 -10.42
N VAL A 170 1.20 -7.46 -10.54
CA VAL A 170 2.57 -7.81 -10.92
C VAL A 170 3.51 -7.19 -9.89
N GLY A 171 3.92 -7.96 -8.89
CA GLY A 171 4.91 -7.57 -7.90
C GLY A 171 6.25 -8.25 -8.15
N LEU A 172 7.27 -7.95 -7.34
CA LEU A 172 8.63 -8.44 -7.53
C LEU A 172 8.73 -9.98 -7.52
N ILE A 173 8.05 -10.64 -6.59
CA ILE A 173 8.05 -12.11 -6.52
C ILE A 173 7.33 -12.69 -7.74
N ARG A 174 6.20 -12.11 -8.14
CA ARG A 174 5.47 -12.56 -9.34
C ARG A 174 6.29 -12.38 -10.61
N MET A 175 7.05 -11.29 -10.74
CA MET A 175 7.99 -11.09 -11.86
C MET A 175 9.07 -12.17 -11.90
N LYS A 176 9.62 -12.52 -10.73
CA LYS A 176 10.63 -13.57 -10.62
C LYS A 176 10.03 -14.94 -10.94
N GLU A 177 8.85 -15.27 -10.43
CA GLU A 177 8.21 -16.58 -10.62
C GLU A 177 7.55 -16.76 -12.00
N TYR A 178 7.34 -15.68 -12.75
CA TYR A 178 6.87 -15.75 -14.14
C TYR A 178 7.87 -16.49 -15.04
N PHE A 179 9.16 -16.35 -14.77
CA PHE A 179 10.22 -16.99 -15.53
C PHE A 179 10.69 -18.28 -14.84
N THR A 180 10.89 -19.33 -15.62
CA THR A 180 11.49 -20.59 -15.13
C THR A 180 12.95 -20.37 -14.69
N ARG A 181 13.50 -21.27 -13.90
CA ARG A 181 14.91 -21.21 -13.47
C ARG A 181 15.89 -21.22 -14.67
N ASN A 182 15.55 -21.93 -15.72
CA ASN A 182 16.38 -21.99 -16.94
C ASN A 182 16.38 -20.63 -17.65
N GLU A 183 15.23 -19.99 -17.78
CA GLU A 183 15.11 -18.65 -18.36
C GLU A 183 15.84 -17.60 -17.53
N GLN A 184 15.75 -17.67 -16.20
CA GLN A 184 16.48 -16.79 -15.29
C GLN A 184 18.01 -16.96 -15.38
N SER A 185 18.48 -18.12 -15.82
CA SER A 185 19.91 -18.39 -16.01
C SER A 185 20.41 -18.00 -17.41
N SER A 186 19.51 -17.60 -18.32
CA SER A 186 19.86 -17.19 -19.68
C SER A 186 20.57 -15.83 -19.70
N ILE A 187 21.51 -15.64 -20.64
CA ILE A 187 22.15 -14.34 -20.91
C ILE A 187 21.13 -13.29 -21.38
N HIS A 188 20.01 -13.70 -21.92
CA HIS A 188 18.91 -12.83 -22.39
C HIS A 188 17.86 -12.54 -21.32
N PHE A 189 18.02 -13.05 -20.10
CA PHE A 189 17.03 -12.86 -19.03
C PHE A 189 16.72 -11.39 -18.75
N GLY A 190 17.76 -10.54 -18.71
CA GLY A 190 17.58 -9.11 -18.46
C GLY A 190 16.72 -8.40 -19.51
N GLU A 191 16.81 -8.82 -20.79
CA GLU A 191 16.00 -8.29 -21.89
C GLU A 191 14.55 -8.78 -21.80
N ALA A 192 14.36 -10.09 -21.62
CA ALA A 192 13.04 -10.69 -21.46
C ALA A 192 12.27 -10.11 -20.25
N LEU A 193 12.95 -9.89 -19.13
CA LEU A 193 12.40 -9.24 -17.96
C LEU A 193 11.99 -7.78 -18.25
N ARG A 194 12.81 -7.04 -18.98
CA ARG A 194 12.50 -5.66 -19.39
C ARG A 194 11.27 -5.60 -20.29
N GLU A 195 11.17 -6.47 -21.27
CA GLU A 195 10.00 -6.55 -22.15
C GLU A 195 8.73 -6.91 -21.37
N TYR A 196 8.80 -7.87 -20.46
CA TYR A 196 7.71 -8.22 -19.57
C TYR A 196 7.26 -7.03 -18.72
N ILE A 197 8.20 -6.30 -18.13
CA ILE A 197 7.92 -5.10 -17.34
C ILE A 197 7.25 -4.03 -18.19
N ARG A 198 7.79 -3.72 -19.39
CA ARG A 198 7.22 -2.73 -20.31
C ARG A 198 5.79 -3.08 -20.72
N ALA A 199 5.55 -4.34 -21.08
CA ALA A 199 4.22 -4.80 -21.46
C ALA A 199 3.20 -4.59 -20.31
N ASN A 200 3.58 -4.89 -19.07
CA ASN A 200 2.70 -4.68 -17.91
C ASN A 200 2.54 -3.20 -17.53
N LEU A 201 3.56 -2.36 -17.75
CA LEU A 201 3.51 -0.94 -17.47
C LEU A 201 2.79 -0.12 -18.55
N PHE A 202 2.60 -0.68 -19.73
CA PHE A 202 2.07 0.05 -20.89
C PHE A 202 0.79 0.86 -20.56
N PRO A 203 -0.24 0.31 -19.89
CA PRO A 203 -1.44 1.08 -19.56
C PRO A 203 -1.17 2.28 -18.63
N VAL A 204 -0.21 2.13 -17.71
CA VAL A 204 0.19 3.21 -16.79
C VAL A 204 0.95 4.29 -17.56
N MET A 205 1.85 3.89 -18.46
CA MET A 205 2.63 4.82 -19.26
C MET A 205 1.76 5.68 -20.17
N GLN A 206 0.77 5.09 -20.83
CA GLN A 206 -0.22 5.82 -21.62
C GLN A 206 -0.96 6.88 -20.81
N GLU A 207 -1.36 6.56 -19.59
CA GLU A 207 -2.05 7.50 -18.71
C GLU A 207 -1.13 8.65 -18.22
N LEU A 208 0.16 8.39 -18.08
CA LEU A 208 1.15 9.37 -17.62
C LEU A 208 1.75 10.22 -18.74
N GLU A 209 1.61 9.83 -20.00
CA GLU A 209 2.24 10.47 -21.15
C GLU A 209 2.02 11.99 -21.21
N ASN A 210 0.83 12.46 -20.82
CA ASN A 210 0.46 13.87 -20.82
C ASN A 210 0.36 14.47 -19.40
N LYS A 211 0.93 13.81 -18.40
CA LYS A 211 0.91 14.24 -16.99
C LYS A 211 2.31 14.62 -16.55
N PRO A 212 2.60 15.92 -16.32
CA PRO A 212 3.92 16.33 -15.84
C PRO A 212 4.19 15.75 -14.44
N VAL A 213 5.28 15.01 -14.28
CA VAL A 213 5.72 14.46 -13.00
C VAL A 213 6.88 15.30 -12.46
N GLU A 214 6.59 16.16 -11.48
CA GLU A 214 7.59 17.00 -10.82
C GLU A 214 8.46 16.18 -9.86
N SER A 215 7.88 15.18 -9.20
CA SER A 215 8.62 14.27 -8.34
C SER A 215 7.95 12.89 -8.31
N MET A 216 8.80 11.85 -8.23
CA MET A 216 8.39 10.47 -8.08
C MET A 216 8.73 10.00 -6.67
N PHE A 217 7.78 9.36 -6.00
CA PHE A 217 7.94 8.71 -4.71
C PHE A 217 7.92 7.21 -4.92
N ILE A 218 8.95 6.52 -4.48
CA ILE A 218 9.03 5.07 -4.51
C ILE A 218 8.96 4.50 -3.11
N SER A 219 8.10 3.51 -2.90
CA SER A 219 7.97 2.80 -1.65
C SER A 219 7.86 1.31 -1.91
N GLY A 220 8.25 0.50 -0.94
CA GLY A 220 8.17 -0.95 -1.04
C GLY A 220 9.33 -1.66 -0.38
N VAL A 221 9.58 -2.89 -0.83
CA VAL A 221 10.63 -3.75 -0.28
C VAL A 221 12.01 -3.11 -0.38
N GLU A 222 12.26 -2.38 -1.46
CA GLU A 222 13.53 -1.70 -1.75
C GLU A 222 13.85 -0.60 -0.74
N SER A 223 12.86 -0.04 -0.09
CA SER A 223 13.06 0.98 0.94
C SER A 223 13.90 0.48 2.12
N SER A 224 14.04 -0.84 2.27
CA SER A 224 14.87 -1.48 3.29
C SER A 224 16.37 -1.46 2.93
N TYR A 225 16.74 -1.62 1.66
CA TYR A 225 18.14 -1.75 1.24
C TYR A 225 18.68 -0.56 0.43
N LEU A 226 17.85 0.16 -0.33
CA LEU A 226 18.31 1.32 -1.10
C LEU A 226 19.01 2.38 -0.24
N PRO A 227 18.56 2.72 0.98
CA PRO A 227 19.31 3.66 1.84
C PRO A 227 20.74 3.19 2.15
N ARG A 228 20.94 1.88 2.33
CA ARG A 228 22.27 1.28 2.57
C ARG A 228 23.15 1.38 1.33
N ILE A 229 22.59 1.07 0.16
CA ILE A 229 23.32 1.15 -1.13
C ILE A 229 23.70 2.60 -1.45
N LEU A 230 22.78 3.53 -1.26
CA LEU A 230 22.99 4.97 -1.47
C LEU A 230 23.88 5.63 -0.41
N LYS A 231 24.13 4.94 0.71
CA LYS A 231 24.80 5.51 1.89
C LYS A 231 24.17 6.82 2.35
N LYS A 232 22.84 6.93 2.20
CA LYS A 232 22.03 8.09 2.61
C LYS A 232 21.11 7.71 3.75
N LYS A 233 20.95 8.63 4.70
CA LYS A 233 19.98 8.49 5.79
C LYS A 233 18.70 9.23 5.41
N PRO A 234 17.52 8.70 5.79
CA PRO A 234 16.27 9.43 5.60
C PRO A 234 16.26 10.71 6.43
N ASP A 235 15.53 11.69 5.93
CA ASP A 235 15.21 12.91 6.67
C ASP A 235 14.22 12.61 7.82
N LYS A 236 13.81 13.66 8.56
CA LYS A 236 12.83 13.54 9.67
C LYS A 236 11.46 13.02 9.24
N LYS A 237 11.19 13.02 7.94
CA LYS A 237 9.93 12.53 7.36
C LYS A 237 10.05 11.12 6.77
N GLY A 238 11.19 10.47 6.95
CA GLY A 238 11.46 9.16 6.38
C GLY A 238 11.67 9.18 4.87
N LEU A 239 12.14 10.31 4.30
CA LEU A 239 12.37 10.47 2.87
C LEU A 239 13.86 10.63 2.56
N ILE A 240 14.29 9.98 1.47
CA ILE A 240 15.62 10.20 0.88
C ILE A 240 15.44 10.78 -0.51
N LYS A 241 15.86 12.04 -0.72
CA LYS A 241 15.84 12.68 -2.02
C LYS A 241 17.07 12.29 -2.84
N VAL A 242 16.86 11.88 -4.09
CA VAL A 242 17.93 11.49 -5.04
C VAL A 242 17.62 12.15 -6.38
N GLY A 243 18.65 12.63 -7.09
CA GLY A 243 18.52 13.03 -8.48
C GLY A 243 18.17 11.81 -9.35
N ALA A 244 17.31 11.99 -10.34
CA ALA A 244 16.88 10.87 -11.19
C ALA A 244 18.08 10.22 -11.91
N GLY A 245 18.99 11.03 -12.49
CA GLY A 245 20.20 10.54 -13.14
C GLY A 245 21.14 9.78 -12.19
N ASP A 246 21.34 10.29 -10.96
CA ASP A 246 22.16 9.60 -9.95
C ASP A 246 21.57 8.21 -9.61
N LEU A 247 20.23 8.14 -9.51
CA LEU A 247 19.56 6.88 -9.21
C LEU A 247 19.63 5.92 -10.39
N GLU A 248 19.46 6.40 -11.63
CA GLU A 248 19.61 5.57 -12.82
C GLU A 248 21.01 4.95 -12.93
N GLU A 249 22.05 5.71 -12.65
CA GLU A 249 23.44 5.18 -12.65
C GLU A 249 23.60 4.05 -11.61
N ILE A 250 23.06 4.24 -10.42
CA ILE A 250 23.08 3.23 -9.37
C ILE A 250 22.30 1.98 -9.78
N LEU A 251 21.10 2.15 -10.37
CA LEU A 251 20.26 1.03 -10.83
C LEU A 251 20.96 0.22 -11.95
N LEU A 252 21.61 0.90 -12.90
CA LEU A 252 22.42 0.25 -13.94
C LEU A 252 23.55 -0.58 -13.32
N ARG A 253 24.26 -0.03 -12.34
CA ARG A 253 25.32 -0.75 -11.62
C ARG A 253 24.76 -1.97 -10.87
N LEU A 254 23.63 -1.84 -10.19
CA LEU A 254 23.01 -2.96 -9.47
C LEU A 254 22.62 -4.10 -10.41
N ARG A 255 22.09 -3.78 -11.58
CA ARG A 255 21.72 -4.78 -12.61
C ARG A 255 22.92 -5.53 -13.19
N SER A 256 24.11 -4.94 -13.20
CA SER A 256 25.33 -5.59 -13.69
C SER A 256 25.93 -6.60 -12.71
N LEU A 257 25.44 -6.64 -11.47
CA LEU A 257 25.96 -7.51 -10.41
C LEU A 257 25.12 -8.78 -10.26
N SER A 258 25.77 -9.92 -10.09
CA SER A 258 25.09 -11.16 -9.71
C SER A 258 24.56 -11.10 -8.26
N PRO A 259 23.56 -11.89 -7.88
CA PRO A 259 23.05 -11.95 -6.50
C PRO A 259 24.17 -12.19 -5.45
N ARG A 260 25.14 -13.04 -5.76
CA ARG A 260 26.32 -13.29 -4.88
C ARG A 260 27.19 -12.04 -4.71
N GLN A 261 27.36 -11.25 -5.77
CA GLN A 261 28.11 -10.02 -5.68
C GLN A 261 27.35 -8.95 -4.88
N LEU A 262 26.02 -8.85 -5.08
CA LEU A 262 25.15 -7.96 -4.32
C LEU A 262 25.21 -8.26 -2.81
N THR A 263 25.14 -9.54 -2.44
CA THR A 263 25.29 -9.99 -1.04
C THR A 263 26.63 -9.56 -0.46
N LYS A 264 27.74 -9.73 -1.20
CA LYS A 264 29.09 -9.38 -0.72
C LYS A 264 29.33 -7.88 -0.64
N VAL A 265 28.92 -7.12 -1.67
CA VAL A 265 29.25 -5.69 -1.82
C VAL A 265 28.36 -4.82 -0.94
N TYR A 266 27.06 -5.17 -0.84
CA TYR A 266 26.06 -4.34 -0.17
C TYR A 266 25.48 -4.97 1.10
N ALA A 267 25.98 -6.11 1.52
CA ALA A 267 25.49 -6.87 2.69
C ALA A 267 23.97 -7.14 2.62
N LEU A 268 23.47 -7.46 1.41
CA LEU A 268 22.08 -7.85 1.21
C LEU A 268 21.87 -9.31 1.65
N SER A 269 20.67 -9.65 2.10
CA SER A 269 20.28 -11.05 2.25
C SER A 269 20.16 -11.70 0.85
N GLU A 270 20.12 -13.03 0.79
CA GLU A 270 19.93 -13.74 -0.48
C GLU A 270 18.57 -13.37 -1.10
N GLU A 271 17.52 -13.27 -0.28
CA GLU A 271 16.19 -12.87 -0.72
C GLU A 271 16.17 -11.43 -1.27
N GLU A 272 16.83 -10.49 -0.59
CA GLU A 272 16.96 -9.11 -1.09
C GLU A 272 17.73 -9.08 -2.42
N ALA A 273 18.86 -9.78 -2.52
CA ALA A 273 19.70 -9.80 -3.70
C ALA A 273 19.00 -10.35 -4.94
N ASP A 274 18.18 -11.37 -4.77
CA ASP A 274 17.38 -11.99 -5.83
C ASP A 274 16.33 -11.04 -6.42
N LEU A 275 15.83 -10.08 -5.65
CA LEU A 275 14.81 -9.12 -6.08
C LEU A 275 15.40 -7.82 -6.64
N VAL A 276 16.72 -7.61 -6.52
CA VAL A 276 17.37 -6.36 -6.99
C VAL A 276 17.23 -6.19 -8.51
N LEU A 277 17.44 -7.24 -9.30
CA LEU A 277 17.37 -7.13 -10.76
C LEU A 277 15.97 -6.75 -11.25
N PRO A 278 14.88 -7.42 -10.83
CA PRO A 278 13.53 -7.00 -11.16
C PRO A 278 13.21 -5.57 -10.71
N ALA A 279 13.55 -5.20 -9.48
CA ALA A 279 13.30 -3.89 -8.93
C ALA A 279 14.06 -2.79 -9.68
N ALA A 280 15.36 -2.98 -9.93
CA ALA A 280 16.18 -2.02 -10.64
C ALA A 280 15.71 -1.82 -12.08
N THR A 281 15.34 -2.90 -12.79
CA THR A 281 14.81 -2.83 -14.15
C THR A 281 13.48 -2.05 -14.18
N LEU A 282 12.59 -2.33 -13.23
CA LEU A 282 11.31 -1.63 -13.12
C LEU A 282 11.50 -0.13 -12.88
N TYR A 283 12.32 0.24 -11.90
CA TYR A 283 12.52 1.66 -11.57
C TYR A 283 13.22 2.43 -12.68
N GLU A 284 14.15 1.81 -13.40
CA GLU A 284 14.77 2.40 -14.59
C GLU A 284 13.71 2.77 -15.65
N GLU A 285 12.80 1.85 -15.97
CA GLU A 285 11.71 2.10 -16.91
C GLU A 285 10.76 3.20 -16.42
N LEU A 286 10.43 3.20 -15.12
CA LEU A 286 9.54 4.20 -14.54
C LEU A 286 10.15 5.60 -14.47
N ILE A 287 11.44 5.73 -14.10
CA ILE A 287 12.14 7.02 -14.04
C ILE A 287 12.18 7.66 -15.43
N ARG A 288 12.52 6.87 -16.46
CA ARG A 288 12.53 7.33 -17.85
C ARG A 288 11.15 7.81 -18.32
N ALA A 289 10.12 7.02 -18.03
CA ALA A 289 8.78 7.34 -18.48
C ALA A 289 8.18 8.55 -17.72
N ALA A 290 8.45 8.67 -16.43
CA ALA A 290 7.96 9.77 -15.62
C ALA A 290 8.66 11.10 -15.96
N GLY A 291 9.91 11.06 -16.43
CA GLY A 291 10.71 12.26 -16.72
C GLY A 291 10.92 13.17 -15.50
N SER A 292 10.74 12.63 -14.29
CA SER A 292 10.86 13.38 -13.05
C SER A 292 12.32 13.71 -12.74
N PRO A 293 12.67 14.97 -12.40
CA PRO A 293 14.06 15.33 -12.06
C PRO A 293 14.52 14.74 -10.73
N PHE A 294 13.59 14.39 -9.83
CA PHE A 294 13.89 13.89 -8.50
C PHE A 294 13.04 12.67 -8.15
N VAL A 295 13.69 11.71 -7.47
CA VAL A 295 13.04 10.54 -6.88
C VAL A 295 13.19 10.62 -5.35
N TYR A 296 12.08 10.38 -4.66
CA TYR A 296 12.05 10.28 -3.20
C TYR A 296 11.87 8.81 -2.82
N ILE A 297 12.83 8.24 -2.12
CA ILE A 297 12.70 6.90 -1.53
C ILE A 297 11.97 7.05 -0.21
N VAL A 298 10.83 6.40 -0.10
CA VAL A 298 9.95 6.43 1.08
C VAL A 298 10.35 5.26 1.97
N THR A 299 10.93 5.53 3.14
CA THR A 299 11.37 4.48 4.07
C THR A 299 10.30 4.09 5.09
N ASN A 300 9.11 4.68 4.98
CA ASN A 300 7.98 4.41 5.86
C ASN A 300 7.41 3.03 5.59
N ARG A 301 7.09 2.32 6.66
CA ARG A 301 6.59 0.95 6.57
C ARG A 301 5.07 0.92 6.51
N PHE A 302 4.53 -0.15 5.94
CA PHE A 302 3.09 -0.39 5.87
C PHE A 302 2.41 -0.36 7.26
N ILE A 303 3.07 -0.96 8.25
CA ILE A 303 2.60 -1.01 9.64
C ILE A 303 2.42 0.39 10.25
N ASP A 304 3.20 1.39 9.79
CA ASP A 304 3.07 2.76 10.25
C ASP A 304 1.73 3.38 9.83
N GLY A 305 1.21 2.98 8.68
CA GLY A 305 -0.12 3.39 8.21
C GLY A 305 -1.26 2.75 9.00
N ILE A 306 -1.12 1.46 9.34
CA ILE A 306 -2.09 0.78 10.23
C ILE A 306 -2.10 1.50 11.59
N ARG A 307 -0.92 1.75 12.16
CA ARG A 307 -0.76 2.48 13.43
C ARG A 307 -1.38 3.87 13.39
N ALA A 308 -1.08 4.64 12.35
CA ALA A 308 -1.60 5.99 12.20
C ALA A 308 -3.13 6.01 12.16
N LEU A 309 -3.75 5.14 11.37
CA LEU A 309 -5.21 5.04 11.29
C LEU A 309 -5.83 4.52 12.60
N TYR A 310 -5.20 3.55 13.27
CA TYR A 310 -5.66 3.03 14.54
C TYR A 310 -5.74 4.14 15.60
N ILE A 311 -4.69 4.94 15.71
CA ILE A 311 -4.64 6.05 16.67
C ILE A 311 -5.57 7.18 16.25
N ALA A 312 -5.55 7.57 14.96
CA ALA A 312 -6.32 8.70 14.47
C ALA A 312 -7.83 8.52 14.64
N ARG A 313 -8.35 7.32 14.45
CA ARG A 313 -9.77 7.01 14.70
C ARG A 313 -10.23 7.39 16.11
N GLN A 314 -9.33 7.36 17.08
CA GLN A 314 -9.65 7.63 18.50
C GLN A 314 -9.20 9.03 18.93
N LYS A 315 -8.18 9.62 18.31
CA LYS A 315 -7.47 10.79 18.85
C LYS A 315 -7.32 11.97 17.89
N ASP A 316 -7.50 11.77 16.59
CA ASP A 316 -7.25 12.82 15.58
C ASP A 316 -8.33 12.83 14.48
N PRO A 317 -9.50 13.44 14.77
CA PRO A 317 -10.57 13.58 13.77
C PRO A 317 -10.14 14.37 12.52
N ALA A 318 -9.18 15.31 12.65
CA ALA A 318 -8.71 16.09 11.53
C ALA A 318 -7.91 15.23 10.52
N PHE A 319 -7.06 14.35 11.02
CA PHE A 319 -6.37 13.38 10.16
C PHE A 319 -7.36 12.42 9.49
N MET A 320 -8.37 11.94 10.22
CA MET A 320 -9.39 11.07 9.62
C MET A 320 -10.21 11.79 8.55
N ALA A 321 -10.61 13.05 8.78
CA ALA A 321 -11.30 13.87 7.77
C ALA A 321 -10.43 14.09 6.53
N TYR A 322 -9.14 14.35 6.70
CA TYR A 322 -8.19 14.45 5.61
C TYR A 322 -8.09 13.13 4.81
N MET A 323 -7.97 11.99 5.48
CA MET A 323 -7.93 10.68 4.82
C MET A 323 -9.23 10.37 4.08
N GLN A 324 -10.38 10.74 4.63
CA GLN A 324 -11.68 10.63 3.96
C GLN A 324 -11.76 11.53 2.71
N SER A 325 -11.19 12.74 2.76
CA SER A 325 -11.14 13.63 1.60
C SER A 325 -10.31 13.04 0.45
N ILE A 326 -9.19 12.37 0.77
CA ILE A 326 -8.39 11.63 -0.22
C ILE A 326 -9.22 10.51 -0.83
N GLN A 327 -9.95 9.73 -0.03
CA GLN A 327 -10.80 8.66 -0.51
C GLN A 327 -11.90 9.20 -1.44
N MET A 328 -12.53 10.33 -1.11
CA MET A 328 -13.50 10.97 -1.99
C MET A 328 -12.88 11.45 -3.29
N SER A 329 -11.64 11.93 -3.26
CA SER A 329 -10.90 12.30 -4.48
C SER A 329 -10.63 11.07 -5.37
N GLN A 330 -10.28 9.92 -4.78
CA GLN A 330 -10.16 8.65 -5.51
C GLN A 330 -11.47 8.25 -6.20
N ILE A 331 -12.57 8.31 -5.47
CA ILE A 331 -13.92 7.99 -5.99
C ILE A 331 -14.28 8.90 -7.16
N ARG A 332 -14.03 10.21 -7.06
CA ARG A 332 -14.22 11.15 -8.17
C ARG A 332 -13.31 10.81 -9.36
N GLY A 333 -12.08 10.38 -9.10
CA GLY A 333 -11.14 9.91 -10.13
C GLY A 333 -11.69 8.73 -10.92
N VAL A 334 -12.27 7.74 -10.22
CA VAL A 334 -12.96 6.59 -10.85
C VAL A 334 -14.14 7.07 -11.68
N ALA A 335 -15.02 7.91 -11.13
CA ALA A 335 -16.17 8.46 -11.87
C ALA A 335 -15.72 9.18 -13.16
N ARG A 336 -14.66 9.98 -13.08
CA ARG A 336 -14.06 10.68 -14.24
C ARG A 336 -13.55 9.70 -15.29
N ARG A 337 -12.83 8.65 -14.89
CA ARG A 337 -12.27 7.62 -15.78
C ARG A 337 -13.36 6.90 -16.58
N PHE A 338 -14.52 6.67 -15.99
CA PHE A 338 -15.68 6.08 -16.66
C PHE A 338 -16.57 7.12 -17.35
N GLY A 339 -16.07 8.33 -17.66
CA GLY A 339 -16.80 9.33 -18.41
C GLY A 339 -18.07 9.88 -17.73
N THR A 340 -18.16 9.72 -16.40
CA THR A 340 -19.31 10.19 -15.64
C THR A 340 -19.34 11.73 -15.60
N ASN A 341 -20.52 12.34 -15.78
CA ASN A 341 -20.68 13.77 -15.63
C ASN A 341 -20.52 14.18 -14.16
N LEU A 342 -19.34 14.72 -13.83
CA LEU A 342 -18.97 15.09 -12.46
C LEU A 342 -19.85 16.17 -11.84
N VAL A 343 -20.43 17.07 -12.66
CA VAL A 343 -21.37 18.10 -12.19
C VAL A 343 -22.66 17.44 -11.72
N HIS A 344 -23.21 16.54 -12.54
CA HIS A 344 -24.42 15.79 -12.20
C HIS A 344 -24.26 14.96 -10.94
N VAL A 345 -23.23 14.10 -10.86
CA VAL A 345 -23.04 13.23 -9.70
C VAL A 345 -22.68 14.02 -8.44
N GLY A 346 -22.03 15.18 -8.58
CA GLY A 346 -21.80 16.12 -7.49
C GLY A 346 -23.11 16.65 -6.92
N LEU A 347 -24.01 17.18 -7.77
CA LEU A 347 -25.35 17.62 -7.35
C LEU A 347 -26.15 16.50 -6.67
N VAL A 348 -26.10 15.29 -7.20
CA VAL A 348 -26.77 14.13 -6.58
C VAL A 348 -26.18 13.85 -5.19
N ALA A 349 -24.85 13.90 -5.05
CA ALA A 349 -24.20 13.70 -3.75
C ALA A 349 -24.58 14.78 -2.73
N ASP A 350 -24.67 16.04 -3.15
CA ASP A 350 -25.08 17.17 -2.29
C ASP A 350 -26.55 17.04 -1.86
N LEU A 351 -27.44 16.63 -2.77
CA LEU A 351 -28.84 16.35 -2.44
C LEU A 351 -28.98 15.16 -1.48
N CYS A 352 -28.23 14.09 -1.72
CA CYS A 352 -28.18 12.93 -0.80
C CYS A 352 -27.73 13.35 0.59
N GLU A 353 -26.69 14.19 0.70
CA GLU A 353 -26.22 14.71 1.98
C GLU A 353 -27.27 15.59 2.67
N ALA A 354 -27.97 16.45 1.93
CA ALA A 354 -29.05 17.28 2.48
C ALA A 354 -30.18 16.44 3.07
N ILE A 355 -30.63 15.41 2.32
CA ILE A 355 -31.63 14.46 2.80
C ILE A 355 -31.13 13.67 4.03
N PHE A 356 -29.90 13.16 3.96
CA PHE A 356 -29.28 12.43 5.07
C PHE A 356 -29.30 13.22 6.37
N LYS A 357 -28.93 14.49 6.34
CA LYS A 357 -28.92 15.38 7.53
C LYS A 357 -30.30 15.51 8.18
N THR A 358 -31.38 15.35 7.44
CA THR A 358 -32.75 15.45 7.98
C THR A 358 -33.19 14.14 8.67
N VAL A 359 -32.74 12.98 8.19
CA VAL A 359 -33.19 11.67 8.68
C VAL A 359 -32.18 10.94 9.55
N ALA A 360 -30.90 11.32 9.52
CA ALA A 360 -29.82 10.59 10.19
C ALA A 360 -30.08 10.36 11.67
N LYS A 361 -30.60 11.38 12.40
CA LYS A 361 -30.86 11.28 13.82
C LYS A 361 -31.99 10.31 14.16
N SER A 362 -33.05 10.29 13.35
CA SER A 362 -34.20 9.39 13.57
C SER A 362 -33.87 7.95 13.23
N GLU A 363 -33.03 7.74 12.22
CA GLU A 363 -32.66 6.41 11.73
C GLU A 363 -31.38 5.85 12.40
N GLY A 364 -30.75 6.59 13.32
CA GLY A 364 -29.54 6.17 14.01
C GLY A 364 -28.29 6.09 13.10
N LEU A 365 -28.28 6.85 12.00
CA LEU A 365 -27.19 6.88 11.03
C LEU A 365 -26.06 7.82 11.49
N ASP A 366 -24.85 7.49 11.10
CA ASP A 366 -23.64 8.24 11.50
C ASP A 366 -22.84 8.80 10.31
N GLY A 367 -21.66 9.36 10.59
CA GLY A 367 -20.77 9.93 9.57
C GLY A 367 -20.19 8.88 8.61
N ALA A 368 -20.10 7.62 9.00
CA ALA A 368 -19.65 6.55 8.11
C ALA A 368 -20.71 6.23 7.05
N ASP A 369 -21.99 6.23 7.46
CA ASP A 369 -23.11 6.05 6.54
C ASP A 369 -23.20 7.20 5.53
N LEU A 370 -22.98 8.45 5.97
CA LEU A 370 -22.91 9.60 5.07
C LEU A 370 -21.78 9.43 4.05
N HIS A 371 -20.63 8.97 4.48
CA HIS A 371 -19.48 8.75 3.61
C HIS A 371 -19.80 7.71 2.53
N LEU A 372 -20.43 6.60 2.89
CA LEU A 372 -20.88 5.56 1.96
C LEU A 372 -21.93 6.09 0.98
N LEU A 373 -22.91 6.83 1.47
CA LEU A 373 -23.95 7.44 0.63
C LEU A 373 -23.35 8.40 -0.41
N ARG A 374 -22.42 9.25 -0.01
CA ARG A 374 -21.72 10.16 -0.94
C ARG A 374 -20.89 9.38 -1.97
N ALA A 375 -20.20 8.33 -1.57
CA ALA A 375 -19.46 7.44 -2.48
C ALA A 375 -20.38 6.81 -3.52
N ALA A 376 -21.51 6.23 -3.09
CA ALA A 376 -22.51 5.65 -3.96
C ALA A 376 -23.11 6.68 -4.93
N ALA A 377 -23.39 7.89 -4.43
CA ALA A 377 -23.91 8.98 -5.25
C ALA A 377 -22.93 9.41 -6.35
N LEU A 378 -21.62 9.46 -6.05
CA LEU A 378 -20.59 9.80 -7.04
C LEU A 378 -20.38 8.69 -8.08
N LEU A 379 -20.60 7.44 -7.73
CA LEU A 379 -20.35 6.28 -8.59
C LEU A 379 -21.60 5.76 -9.32
N HIS A 380 -22.80 6.25 -9.01
CA HIS A 380 -24.05 5.70 -9.54
C HIS A 380 -24.16 5.71 -11.08
N GLY A 381 -23.33 6.49 -11.77
CA GLY A 381 -23.33 6.62 -13.22
C GLY A 381 -22.23 5.84 -13.96
N VAL A 382 -21.28 5.19 -13.25
CA VAL A 382 -20.11 4.57 -13.89
C VAL A 382 -20.45 3.43 -14.83
N GLY A 383 -21.48 2.64 -14.54
CA GLY A 383 -21.93 1.54 -15.40
C GLY A 383 -22.52 1.97 -16.74
N LYS A 384 -22.90 3.25 -16.89
CA LYS A 384 -23.36 3.79 -18.17
C LYS A 384 -22.27 3.79 -19.24
N PHE A 385 -21.01 3.72 -18.82
CA PHE A 385 -19.86 3.56 -19.71
C PHE A 385 -19.97 2.31 -20.58
N PHE A 386 -20.48 1.22 -20.01
CA PHE A 386 -20.66 -0.06 -20.73
C PHE A 386 -22.03 -0.16 -21.40
N SER A 387 -23.08 0.32 -20.77
CA SER A 387 -24.44 0.26 -21.30
C SER A 387 -25.33 1.32 -20.69
N LEU A 388 -25.92 2.15 -21.54
CA LEU A 388 -26.92 3.15 -21.12
C LEU A 388 -28.19 2.50 -20.53
N ARG A 389 -28.58 1.32 -21.06
CA ARG A 389 -29.80 0.60 -20.63
C ARG A 389 -29.56 -0.25 -19.38
N ALA A 390 -28.43 -0.93 -19.29
CA ALA A 390 -28.07 -1.85 -18.20
C ALA A 390 -27.07 -1.24 -17.20
N GLY A 391 -26.90 0.08 -17.19
CA GLY A 391 -25.90 0.77 -16.36
C GLY A 391 -25.97 0.43 -14.86
N LYS A 392 -27.17 0.20 -14.32
CA LYS A 392 -27.35 -0.18 -12.92
C LYS A 392 -26.72 -1.55 -12.58
N LEU A 393 -26.82 -2.53 -13.49
CA LEU A 393 -26.20 -3.84 -13.32
C LEU A 393 -24.69 -3.73 -13.36
N TYR A 394 -24.17 -3.00 -14.35
CA TYR A 394 -22.73 -2.80 -14.47
C TYR A 394 -22.13 -1.96 -13.33
N ASN A 395 -22.88 -1.07 -12.67
CA ASN A 395 -22.42 -0.42 -11.45
C ASN A 395 -22.03 -1.43 -10.38
N TYR A 396 -22.86 -2.46 -10.16
CA TYR A 396 -22.60 -3.50 -9.17
C TYR A 396 -21.34 -4.32 -9.48
N GLU A 397 -21.12 -4.62 -10.76
CA GLU A 397 -19.95 -5.41 -11.20
C GLU A 397 -18.65 -4.61 -11.16
N LEU A 398 -18.71 -3.27 -11.24
CA LEU A 398 -17.55 -2.39 -11.33
C LEU A 398 -17.10 -1.84 -9.98
N ILE A 399 -17.99 -1.74 -9.01
CA ILE A 399 -17.76 -1.18 -7.68
C ILE A 399 -17.55 -2.30 -6.68
#